data_57e85d653d6db3330cc0fe102510967f
#
_entry.id   57e85d653d6db3330cc0fe102510967f
#
_cell.length_a   1.000
_cell.length_b   1.000
_cell.length_c   1.000
_cell.angle_alpha   90.00
_cell.angle_beta   90.00
_cell.angle_gamma   90.00
#
_symmetry.space_group_name_H-M   'P 1'
#
loop_
_entity.id
_entity.type
_entity.pdbx_description
1 polymer ?
#
loop_
_entity_poly.entity_id
_entity_poly.type
_entity_poly.pdbx_seq_one_letter_code
_entity_poly.pdbx_strand_id
1 'polypeptide(L)'
;MTTVTTAVHDAATEARRTVAALPAAQQPTWRDEPARAQALVALGAGHQIVSESEVTDLRARLRAVADGRAVVLQAGDCAEPMTDTSTVVVEAKARAIDDMSAALAAAGSRPVIRIGRIGGQFGKPRSQTHEMIGGALVPTYRGPLVNDPFPSARAREHEPQRLLRARESAHTVTMALRRRAGNTVWTSHEALVLDYELPQLRLTSHDEVMLTSAHTIWIGARTNQLDHAHVALASRIINPVGCKVSAGISPSELLSLVEKLNPHRESGKLMLIARMGSGIDRLPALMEAVRREGHQPIWMSDPMHGNTTTAADGRKTRYIESITEELRRFQDVARASDSRAGGVHLETTIDDVRECLANKHDLRDGHAPYTTLCDPRLTVAQAIEVLGHWQIGDRS
;
A
#
# COMPACT_ATOMS: atom_id res chain seq x y z
N MET A 1 28.87 -9.17 -45.34
CA MET A 1 28.98 -8.60 -43.99
C MET A 1 27.61 -8.64 -43.37
N THR A 2 27.33 -9.66 -42.56
CA THR A 2 26.03 -9.86 -41.90
C THR A 2 26.12 -9.18 -40.55
N THR A 3 25.46 -8.05 -40.38
CA THR A 3 25.36 -7.32 -39.12
C THR A 3 24.49 -8.16 -38.17
N VAL A 4 25.13 -8.83 -37.24
CA VAL A 4 24.45 -9.45 -36.08
C VAL A 4 24.01 -8.33 -35.21
N THR A 5 22.73 -7.96 -35.30
CA THR A 5 22.09 -7.08 -34.30
C THR A 5 21.96 -7.88 -33.01
N THR A 6 22.92 -7.74 -32.11
CA THR A 6 22.80 -8.23 -30.75
C THR A 6 21.63 -7.43 -30.12
N ALA A 7 20.50 -8.10 -29.90
CA ALA A 7 19.42 -7.55 -29.16
C ALA A 7 19.97 -7.28 -27.75
N VAL A 8 20.19 -6.00 -27.41
CA VAL A 8 20.49 -5.58 -26.05
C VAL A 8 19.26 -6.00 -25.22
N HIS A 9 19.39 -7.05 -24.44
CA HIS A 9 18.34 -7.47 -23.52
C HIS A 9 18.28 -6.40 -22.42
N ASP A 10 17.35 -5.48 -22.59
CA ASP A 10 17.00 -4.44 -21.62
C ASP A 10 16.52 -5.12 -20.31
N ALA A 11 17.16 -4.81 -19.17
CA ALA A 11 16.86 -5.39 -17.86
C ALA A 11 15.38 -5.23 -17.47
N ALA A 12 14.71 -4.17 -17.89
CA ALA A 12 13.28 -3.99 -17.66
C ALA A 12 12.44 -4.99 -18.47
N THR A 13 12.83 -5.29 -19.69
CA THR A 13 12.19 -6.32 -20.55
C THR A 13 12.40 -7.71 -19.98
N GLU A 14 13.59 -8.01 -19.51
CA GLU A 14 13.90 -9.28 -18.86
C GLU A 14 13.13 -9.44 -17.55
N ALA A 15 13.02 -8.36 -16.73
CA ALA A 15 12.21 -8.36 -15.52
C ALA A 15 10.74 -8.64 -15.82
N ARG A 16 10.16 -7.97 -16.84
CA ARG A 16 8.77 -8.24 -17.27
C ARG A 16 8.56 -9.70 -17.62
N ARG A 17 9.43 -10.26 -18.46
CA ARG A 17 9.35 -11.63 -18.92
C ARG A 17 9.45 -12.63 -17.78
N THR A 18 10.42 -12.44 -16.90
CA THR A 18 10.66 -13.33 -15.77
C THR A 18 9.50 -13.29 -14.77
N VAL A 19 9.00 -12.09 -14.45
CA VAL A 19 7.88 -11.94 -13.49
C VAL A 19 6.59 -12.48 -14.08
N ALA A 20 6.29 -12.21 -15.35
CA ALA A 20 5.08 -12.68 -16.02
C ALA A 20 5.00 -14.21 -16.14
N ALA A 21 6.14 -14.92 -16.07
CA ALA A 21 6.19 -16.38 -16.11
C ALA A 21 5.90 -17.05 -14.74
N LEU A 22 5.84 -16.30 -13.67
CA LEU A 22 5.63 -16.82 -12.31
C LEU A 22 4.15 -16.88 -11.93
N PRO A 23 3.76 -17.78 -11.00
CA PRO A 23 2.42 -17.79 -10.45
C PRO A 23 2.06 -16.43 -9.82
N ALA A 24 0.83 -15.97 -10.05
CA ALA A 24 0.34 -14.70 -9.53
C ALA A 24 -1.04 -14.86 -8.88
N ALA A 25 -1.11 -14.66 -7.56
CA ALA A 25 -2.36 -14.66 -6.84
C ALA A 25 -3.17 -13.37 -7.12
N GLN A 26 -4.46 -13.42 -6.89
CA GLN A 26 -5.35 -12.25 -6.93
C GLN A 26 -5.46 -11.54 -8.31
N GLN A 27 -5.04 -12.15 -9.41
CA GLN A 27 -5.14 -11.52 -10.73
C GLN A 27 -6.58 -11.48 -11.24
N PRO A 28 -6.96 -10.44 -12.02
CA PRO A 28 -8.22 -10.41 -12.74
C PRO A 28 -8.27 -11.50 -13.81
N THR A 29 -9.49 -11.96 -14.12
CA THR A 29 -9.75 -12.81 -15.28
C THR A 29 -10.37 -11.93 -16.36
N TRP A 30 -9.54 -11.46 -17.29
CA TRP A 30 -10.01 -10.65 -18.40
C TRP A 30 -10.71 -11.54 -19.45
N ARG A 31 -11.90 -11.14 -19.90
CA ARG A 31 -12.62 -11.87 -20.95
C ARG A 31 -12.25 -11.41 -22.36
N ASP A 32 -11.90 -10.13 -22.50
CA ASP A 32 -11.49 -9.51 -23.74
C ASP A 32 -9.97 -9.45 -23.82
N GLU A 33 -9.35 -10.54 -24.31
CA GLU A 33 -7.90 -10.65 -24.44
C GLU A 33 -7.31 -9.68 -25.48
N PRO A 34 -7.94 -9.41 -26.63
CA PRO A 34 -7.53 -8.34 -27.53
C PRO A 34 -7.48 -6.96 -26.87
N ALA A 35 -8.53 -6.58 -26.12
CA ALA A 35 -8.55 -5.31 -25.40
C ALA A 35 -7.49 -5.26 -24.28
N ARG A 36 -7.25 -6.38 -23.60
CA ARG A 36 -6.14 -6.50 -22.63
C ARG A 36 -4.79 -6.26 -23.30
N ALA A 37 -4.49 -6.93 -24.39
CA ALA A 37 -3.22 -6.78 -25.11
C ALA A 37 -3.01 -5.32 -25.56
N GLN A 38 -4.04 -4.65 -26.08
CA GLN A 38 -3.98 -3.23 -26.45
C GLN A 38 -3.71 -2.34 -25.23
N ALA A 39 -4.37 -2.59 -24.11
CA ALA A 39 -4.15 -1.83 -22.87
C ALA A 39 -2.70 -1.98 -22.36
N LEU A 40 -2.13 -3.18 -22.39
CA LEU A 40 -0.73 -3.42 -21.97
C LEU A 40 0.26 -2.66 -22.87
N VAL A 41 0.06 -2.66 -24.18
CA VAL A 41 0.90 -1.91 -25.12
C VAL A 41 0.80 -0.40 -24.84
N ALA A 42 -0.41 0.12 -24.65
CA ALA A 42 -0.64 1.53 -24.37
C ALA A 42 -0.04 1.97 -23.03
N LEU A 43 -0.14 1.13 -21.98
CA LEU A 43 0.54 1.36 -20.71
C LEU A 43 2.06 1.42 -20.88
N GLY A 44 2.62 0.47 -21.65
CA GLY A 44 4.06 0.40 -21.91
C GLY A 44 4.61 1.60 -22.67
N ALA A 45 3.83 2.16 -23.62
CA ALA A 45 4.17 3.34 -24.39
C ALA A 45 3.93 4.66 -23.64
N GLY A 46 3.26 4.60 -22.48
CA GLY A 46 2.84 5.80 -21.78
C GLY A 46 3.97 6.50 -21.00
N HIS A 47 3.72 7.78 -20.64
CA HIS A 47 4.64 8.58 -19.82
C HIS A 47 4.81 7.97 -18.42
N GLN A 48 5.97 8.18 -17.83
CA GLN A 48 6.25 7.84 -16.43
C GLN A 48 5.38 8.71 -15.50
N ILE A 49 4.74 8.08 -14.52
CA ILE A 49 3.97 8.79 -13.49
C ILE A 49 4.92 9.41 -12.48
N VAL A 50 5.94 8.67 -12.05
CA VAL A 50 6.99 9.16 -11.16
C VAL A 50 8.36 9.09 -11.83
N SER A 51 9.26 9.99 -11.46
CA SER A 51 10.62 10.07 -12.00
C SER A 51 11.64 9.34 -11.13
N GLU A 52 12.81 9.03 -11.72
CA GLU A 52 13.94 8.44 -11.01
C GLU A 52 14.42 9.32 -9.84
N SER A 53 14.50 10.63 -10.07
CA SER A 53 14.92 11.57 -9.03
C SER A 53 13.98 11.59 -7.82
N GLU A 54 12.66 11.49 -8.04
CA GLU A 54 11.67 11.41 -6.97
C GLU A 54 11.82 10.12 -6.18
N VAL A 55 11.96 8.98 -6.85
CA VAL A 55 12.17 7.69 -6.17
C VAL A 55 13.46 7.70 -5.36
N THR A 56 14.53 8.28 -5.89
CA THR A 56 15.83 8.40 -5.20
C THR A 56 15.73 9.32 -3.97
N ASP A 57 15.01 10.45 -4.06
CA ASP A 57 14.77 11.33 -2.90
C ASP A 57 13.97 10.61 -1.80
N LEU A 58 12.91 9.89 -2.16
CA LEU A 58 12.17 9.10 -1.17
C LEU A 58 13.06 8.06 -0.48
N ARG A 59 13.91 7.32 -1.24
CA ARG A 59 14.87 6.37 -0.66
C ARG A 59 15.81 7.04 0.33
N ALA A 60 16.34 8.21 -0.01
CA ALA A 60 17.23 8.98 0.88
C ALA A 60 16.51 9.37 2.18
N ARG A 61 15.24 9.80 2.10
CA ARG A 61 14.43 10.12 3.29
C ARG A 61 14.11 8.89 4.14
N LEU A 62 13.81 7.76 3.53
CA LEU A 62 13.54 6.51 4.24
C LEU A 62 14.78 5.94 4.96
N ARG A 63 16.01 6.26 4.51
CA ARG A 63 17.22 5.96 5.28
C ARG A 63 17.20 6.67 6.64
N ALA A 64 16.74 7.92 6.70
CA ALA A 64 16.60 8.62 7.99
C ALA A 64 15.57 7.94 8.92
N VAL A 65 14.55 7.28 8.37
CA VAL A 65 13.60 6.48 9.15
C VAL A 65 14.28 5.21 9.68
N ALA A 66 15.00 4.48 8.84
CA ALA A 66 15.76 3.30 9.25
C ALA A 66 16.81 3.63 10.34
N ASP A 67 17.42 4.82 10.27
CA ASP A 67 18.33 5.33 11.29
C ASP A 67 17.63 5.81 12.57
N GLY A 68 16.29 5.85 12.59
CA GLY A 68 15.49 6.34 13.71
C GLY A 68 15.43 7.88 13.85
N ARG A 69 15.83 8.63 12.82
CA ARG A 69 15.83 10.11 12.80
C ARG A 69 14.52 10.70 12.23
N ALA A 70 13.66 9.87 11.66
CA ALA A 70 12.36 10.23 11.14
C ALA A 70 11.36 9.08 11.33
N VAL A 71 10.09 9.30 11.03
CA VAL A 71 9.04 8.28 11.01
C VAL A 71 8.22 8.38 9.73
N VAL A 72 7.54 7.30 9.35
CA VAL A 72 6.64 7.28 8.18
C VAL A 72 5.19 7.38 8.64
N LEU A 73 4.42 8.24 8.01
CA LEU A 73 2.96 8.11 7.95
C LEU A 73 2.58 7.68 6.53
N GLN A 74 1.96 6.50 6.40
CA GLN A 74 1.34 6.05 5.16
C GLN A 74 -0.18 5.99 5.37
N ALA A 75 -0.93 6.93 4.77
CA ALA A 75 -2.35 7.08 5.01
C ALA A 75 -3.14 7.43 3.73
N GLY A 76 -4.43 7.11 3.71
CA GLY A 76 -5.37 7.42 2.63
C GLY A 76 -6.38 6.31 2.38
N ASP A 77 -7.05 6.34 1.24
CA ASP A 77 -8.19 5.50 0.94
C ASP A 77 -7.93 3.99 1.01
N CYS A 78 -8.97 3.25 1.35
CA CYS A 78 -8.99 1.78 1.26
C CYS A 78 -8.99 1.31 -0.20
N ALA A 79 -9.88 1.90 -1.02
CA ALA A 79 -9.91 1.78 -2.47
C ALA A 79 -10.28 3.17 -3.03
N GLU A 80 -9.33 3.81 -3.66
CA GLU A 80 -9.46 5.19 -4.14
C GLU A 80 -10.36 5.25 -5.38
N PRO A 81 -11.35 6.15 -5.44
CA PRO A 81 -12.09 6.40 -6.68
C PRO A 81 -11.19 7.01 -7.75
N MET A 82 -11.22 6.48 -8.99
CA MET A 82 -10.46 7.08 -10.11
C MET A 82 -10.97 8.48 -10.50
N THR A 83 -12.12 8.89 -10.00
CA THR A 83 -12.74 10.21 -10.24
C THR A 83 -12.18 11.31 -9.34
N ASP A 84 -11.44 10.95 -8.30
CA ASP A 84 -10.89 11.88 -7.31
C ASP A 84 -9.61 12.58 -7.82
N THR A 85 -9.71 13.16 -9.02
CA THR A 85 -8.58 13.77 -9.74
C THR A 85 -8.60 15.30 -9.75
N SER A 86 -9.69 15.93 -9.27
CA SER A 86 -9.75 17.38 -9.21
C SER A 86 -8.72 17.94 -8.23
N THR A 87 -8.13 19.07 -8.55
CA THR A 87 -7.15 19.75 -7.69
C THR A 87 -7.70 19.98 -6.27
N VAL A 88 -9.00 20.27 -6.15
CA VAL A 88 -9.65 20.50 -4.86
C VAL A 88 -9.64 19.22 -4.01
N VAL A 89 -10.00 18.07 -4.57
CA VAL A 89 -10.01 16.79 -3.85
C VAL A 89 -8.59 16.33 -3.51
N VAL A 90 -7.65 16.43 -4.45
CA VAL A 90 -6.25 16.07 -4.22
C VAL A 90 -5.63 16.93 -3.12
N GLU A 91 -5.91 18.24 -3.12
CA GLU A 91 -5.43 19.16 -2.09
C GLU A 91 -6.07 18.84 -0.72
N ALA A 92 -7.35 18.53 -0.66
CA ALA A 92 -8.02 18.12 0.59
C ALA A 92 -7.41 16.85 1.17
N LYS A 93 -7.15 15.82 0.33
CA LYS A 93 -6.47 14.58 0.75
C LYS A 93 -5.04 14.85 1.23
N ALA A 94 -4.31 15.71 0.53
CA ALA A 94 -2.94 16.06 0.92
C ALA A 94 -2.89 16.85 2.24
N ARG A 95 -3.82 17.79 2.47
CA ARG A 95 -3.95 18.49 3.76
C ARG A 95 -4.29 17.53 4.88
N ALA A 96 -5.19 16.58 4.67
CA ALA A 96 -5.49 15.56 5.66
C ALA A 96 -4.22 14.76 6.06
N ILE A 97 -3.36 14.44 5.10
CA ILE A 97 -2.06 13.79 5.38
C ILE A 97 -1.14 14.73 6.16
N ASP A 98 -1.13 16.04 5.87
CA ASP A 98 -0.34 17.01 6.64
C ASP A 98 -0.82 17.11 8.10
N ASP A 99 -2.13 17.21 8.33
CA ASP A 99 -2.72 17.31 9.67
C ASP A 99 -2.42 16.06 10.50
N MET A 100 -2.60 14.87 9.92
CA MET A 100 -2.21 13.62 10.55
C MET A 100 -0.70 13.54 10.82
N SER A 101 0.13 14.03 9.89
CA SER A 101 1.58 14.06 10.06
C SER A 101 2.01 15.03 11.15
N ALA A 102 1.33 16.16 11.30
CA ALA A 102 1.58 17.10 12.38
C ALA A 102 1.26 16.47 13.77
N ALA A 103 0.16 15.71 13.86
CA ALA A 103 -0.17 14.99 15.07
C ALA A 103 0.88 13.92 15.42
N LEU A 104 1.32 13.14 14.44
CA LEU A 104 2.38 12.13 14.60
C LEU A 104 3.71 12.77 14.98
N ALA A 105 4.07 13.90 14.38
CA ALA A 105 5.29 14.65 14.69
C ALA A 105 5.25 15.21 16.12
N ALA A 106 4.10 15.75 16.56
CA ALA A 106 3.92 16.27 17.90
C ALA A 106 4.06 15.17 18.96
N ALA A 107 3.47 14.00 18.71
CA ALA A 107 3.55 12.85 19.61
C ALA A 107 4.97 12.27 19.70
N GLY A 108 5.73 12.27 18.59
CA GLY A 108 7.02 11.60 18.51
C GLY A 108 8.24 12.51 18.42
N SER A 109 8.10 13.84 18.36
CA SER A 109 9.19 14.83 18.23
C SER A 109 10.18 14.54 17.09
N ARG A 110 9.71 13.92 16.00
CA ARG A 110 10.53 13.56 14.81
C ARG A 110 9.88 14.02 13.52
N PRO A 111 10.67 14.33 12.49
CA PRO A 111 10.16 14.58 11.15
C PRO A 111 9.36 13.39 10.60
N VAL A 112 8.26 13.68 9.89
CA VAL A 112 7.39 12.67 9.30
C VAL A 112 7.55 12.64 7.79
N ILE A 113 7.85 11.46 7.24
CA ILE A 113 7.80 11.20 5.80
C ILE A 113 6.37 10.84 5.43
N ARG A 114 5.76 11.66 4.57
CA ARG A 114 4.35 11.56 4.19
C ARG A 114 4.18 10.69 2.96
N ILE A 115 3.64 9.50 3.12
CA ILE A 115 3.31 8.60 2.02
C ILE A 115 1.79 8.52 1.93
N GLY A 116 1.23 8.94 0.79
CA GLY A 116 -0.20 8.85 0.54
C GLY A 116 -0.58 7.53 -0.11
N ARG A 117 -1.63 6.90 0.38
CA ARG A 117 -2.40 5.89 -0.36
C ARG A 117 -3.30 6.65 -1.33
N ILE A 118 -2.66 7.29 -2.30
CA ILE A 118 -3.26 8.26 -3.23
C ILE A 118 -2.60 8.14 -4.60
N GLY A 119 -3.37 8.34 -5.65
CA GLY A 119 -2.90 8.28 -7.03
C GLY A 119 -2.50 6.87 -7.48
N GLY A 120 -3.24 5.84 -7.03
CA GLY A 120 -2.95 4.47 -7.45
C GLY A 120 -3.62 3.36 -6.62
N GLN A 121 -4.17 3.65 -5.45
CA GLN A 121 -4.81 2.61 -4.63
C GLN A 121 -6.17 2.19 -5.21
N PHE A 122 -6.15 1.75 -6.47
CA PHE A 122 -7.32 1.39 -7.27
C PHE A 122 -7.65 -0.09 -7.27
N GLY A 123 -6.76 -0.95 -6.80
CA GLY A 123 -6.96 -2.39 -6.68
C GLY A 123 -7.28 -2.82 -5.25
N LYS A 124 -8.13 -3.84 -5.08
CA LYS A 124 -8.44 -4.42 -3.77
C LYS A 124 -8.39 -5.95 -3.83
N PRO A 125 -7.54 -6.61 -3.00
CA PRO A 125 -7.53 -8.06 -2.91
C PRO A 125 -8.80 -8.55 -2.21
N ARG A 126 -9.34 -9.68 -2.67
CA ARG A 126 -10.58 -10.24 -2.14
C ARG A 126 -10.42 -11.73 -1.81
N SER A 127 -11.01 -12.15 -0.69
CA SER A 127 -10.98 -13.56 -0.27
C SER A 127 -11.99 -14.42 -1.03
N GLN A 128 -13.09 -13.79 -1.49
CA GLN A 128 -14.17 -14.46 -2.22
C GLN A 128 -14.23 -13.94 -3.65
N THR A 129 -14.60 -14.82 -4.59
CA THR A 129 -14.81 -14.47 -6.00
C THR A 129 -16.17 -13.85 -6.26
N HIS A 130 -17.14 -14.12 -5.39
CA HIS A 130 -18.50 -13.61 -5.46
C HIS A 130 -18.96 -13.09 -4.11
N GLU A 131 -19.96 -12.21 -4.13
CA GLU A 131 -20.60 -11.65 -2.94
C GLU A 131 -22.12 -11.55 -3.15
N MET A 132 -22.87 -11.67 -2.05
CA MET A 132 -24.33 -11.53 -2.07
C MET A 132 -24.71 -10.07 -1.87
N ILE A 133 -25.45 -9.48 -2.82
CA ILE A 133 -25.95 -8.11 -2.72
C ILE A 133 -27.42 -8.11 -3.15
N GLY A 134 -28.31 -7.66 -2.25
CA GLY A 134 -29.75 -7.58 -2.55
C GLY A 134 -30.37 -8.93 -2.94
N GLY A 135 -29.85 -10.05 -2.44
CA GLY A 135 -30.31 -11.40 -2.76
C GLY A 135 -29.75 -11.98 -4.07
N ALA A 136 -28.92 -11.23 -4.80
CA ALA A 136 -28.24 -11.70 -6.01
C ALA A 136 -26.78 -12.03 -5.75
N LEU A 137 -26.29 -13.15 -6.30
CA LEU A 137 -24.89 -13.52 -6.29
C LEU A 137 -24.18 -12.83 -7.47
N VAL A 138 -23.27 -11.88 -7.16
CA VAL A 138 -22.53 -11.12 -8.16
C VAL A 138 -21.02 -11.29 -7.96
N PRO A 139 -20.18 -11.11 -9.01
CA PRO A 139 -18.74 -11.10 -8.84
C PRO A 139 -18.32 -10.01 -7.84
N THR A 140 -17.33 -10.31 -7.03
CA THR A 140 -16.85 -9.40 -5.98
C THR A 140 -16.24 -8.12 -6.58
N TYR A 141 -16.51 -6.97 -5.96
CA TYR A 141 -15.83 -5.73 -6.32
C TYR A 141 -14.35 -5.81 -5.97
N ARG A 142 -13.48 -5.61 -6.96
CA ARG A 142 -12.03 -5.73 -6.84
C ARG A 142 -11.28 -4.39 -6.96
N GLY A 143 -12.01 -3.30 -6.81
CA GLY A 143 -11.51 -1.94 -6.98
C GLY A 143 -11.72 -1.40 -8.40
N PRO A 144 -11.70 -0.07 -8.58
CA PRO A 144 -11.99 0.56 -9.86
C PRO A 144 -10.98 0.20 -10.97
N LEU A 145 -9.79 -0.30 -10.61
CA LEU A 145 -8.80 -0.83 -11.56
C LEU A 145 -9.31 -2.06 -12.33
N VAL A 146 -10.27 -2.80 -11.76
CA VAL A 146 -10.71 -4.09 -12.30
C VAL A 146 -12.16 -4.05 -12.76
N ASN A 147 -13.08 -3.57 -11.91
CA ASN A 147 -14.50 -3.59 -12.19
C ASN A 147 -15.25 -2.43 -11.51
N ASP A 148 -16.53 -2.28 -11.83
CA ASP A 148 -17.38 -1.22 -11.29
C ASP A 148 -17.99 -1.64 -9.93
N PRO A 149 -18.20 -0.72 -8.98
CA PRO A 149 -18.85 -1.03 -7.71
C PRO A 149 -20.35 -1.31 -7.81
N PHE A 150 -21.01 -0.97 -8.92
CA PHE A 150 -22.44 -1.20 -9.07
C PHE A 150 -22.78 -2.70 -8.98
N PRO A 151 -23.81 -3.10 -8.20
CA PRO A 151 -24.06 -4.51 -7.86
C PRO A 151 -24.82 -5.26 -8.97
N SER A 152 -24.23 -5.37 -10.15
CA SER A 152 -24.78 -6.18 -11.24
C SER A 152 -23.69 -7.02 -11.89
N ALA A 153 -24.06 -8.18 -12.45
CA ALA A 153 -23.11 -9.06 -13.13
C ALA A 153 -22.31 -8.34 -14.22
N ARG A 154 -22.98 -7.50 -15.01
CA ARG A 154 -22.35 -6.70 -16.08
C ARG A 154 -21.37 -5.66 -15.54
N ALA A 155 -21.74 -4.90 -14.53
CA ALA A 155 -20.88 -3.88 -13.93
C ALA A 155 -19.64 -4.49 -13.25
N ARG A 156 -19.80 -5.72 -12.74
CA ARG A 156 -18.71 -6.47 -12.07
C ARG A 156 -17.84 -7.27 -13.04
N GLU A 157 -18.06 -7.21 -14.34
CA GLU A 157 -17.13 -7.78 -15.32
C GLU A 157 -15.76 -7.08 -15.24
N HIS A 158 -14.68 -7.84 -15.45
CA HIS A 158 -13.33 -7.31 -15.44
C HIS A 158 -13.05 -6.63 -16.79
N GLU A 159 -12.80 -5.33 -16.77
CA GLU A 159 -12.66 -4.47 -17.95
C GLU A 159 -11.22 -3.98 -18.13
N PRO A 160 -10.45 -4.45 -19.14
CA PRO A 160 -9.04 -4.06 -19.33
C PRO A 160 -8.82 -2.55 -19.56
N GLN A 161 -9.80 -1.84 -20.12
CA GLN A 161 -9.71 -0.40 -20.37
C GLN A 161 -9.59 0.42 -19.07
N ARG A 162 -9.95 -0.16 -17.92
CA ARG A 162 -9.78 0.46 -16.60
C ARG A 162 -8.32 0.65 -16.24
N LEU A 163 -7.42 -0.19 -16.76
CA LEU A 163 -5.97 -0.04 -16.59
C LEU A 163 -5.47 1.31 -17.12
N LEU A 164 -5.98 1.75 -18.28
CA LEU A 164 -5.60 3.04 -18.89
C LEU A 164 -6.19 4.22 -18.11
N ARG A 165 -7.47 4.12 -17.72
CA ARG A 165 -8.12 5.15 -16.88
C ARG A 165 -7.40 5.32 -15.55
N ALA A 166 -6.99 4.21 -14.92
CA ALA A 166 -6.23 4.23 -13.67
C ALA A 166 -4.89 4.96 -13.83
N ARG A 167 -4.17 4.71 -14.92
CA ARG A 167 -2.91 5.40 -15.19
C ARG A 167 -3.11 6.91 -15.40
N GLU A 168 -4.13 7.32 -16.14
CA GLU A 168 -4.45 8.74 -16.35
C GLU A 168 -4.83 9.42 -15.03
N SER A 169 -5.66 8.76 -14.21
CA SER A 169 -6.00 9.22 -12.87
C SER A 169 -4.75 9.39 -11.99
N ALA A 170 -3.90 8.37 -11.92
CA ALA A 170 -2.67 8.40 -11.15
C ALA A 170 -1.72 9.52 -11.62
N HIS A 171 -1.58 9.70 -12.92
CA HIS A 171 -0.79 10.79 -13.50
C HIS A 171 -1.34 12.16 -13.10
N THR A 172 -2.64 12.39 -13.26
CA THR A 172 -3.30 13.66 -12.92
C THR A 172 -3.13 14.00 -11.44
N VAL A 173 -3.35 13.02 -10.55
CA VAL A 173 -3.16 13.18 -9.10
C VAL A 173 -1.70 13.50 -8.77
N THR A 174 -0.75 12.77 -9.34
CA THR A 174 0.68 13.01 -9.10
C THR A 174 1.12 14.39 -9.57
N MET A 175 0.62 14.84 -10.73
CA MET A 175 0.88 16.20 -11.23
C MET A 175 0.27 17.28 -10.33
N ALA A 176 -0.90 17.04 -9.74
CA ALA A 176 -1.49 17.97 -8.77
C ALA A 176 -0.66 18.05 -7.49
N LEU A 177 -0.20 16.91 -6.97
CA LEU A 177 0.69 16.85 -5.80
C LEU A 177 2.02 17.57 -6.03
N ARG A 178 2.63 17.46 -7.22
CA ARG A 178 3.88 18.17 -7.58
C ARG A 178 3.72 19.70 -7.60
N ARG A 179 2.53 20.20 -7.97
CA ARG A 179 2.25 21.65 -8.02
C ARG A 179 1.95 22.23 -6.64
N ARG A 180 1.76 21.38 -5.67
CA ARG A 180 1.40 21.80 -4.32
C ARG A 180 2.56 22.52 -3.65
N ALA A 181 2.28 23.68 -3.05
CA ALA A 181 3.22 24.34 -2.15
C ALA A 181 3.23 23.61 -0.78
N GLY A 182 4.40 23.51 -0.17
CA GLY A 182 4.56 22.93 1.14
C GLY A 182 5.20 21.53 1.13
N ASN A 183 4.72 20.64 2.01
CA ASN A 183 5.34 19.35 2.21
C ASN A 183 5.03 18.36 1.06
N THR A 184 6.04 17.62 0.65
CA THR A 184 5.89 16.56 -0.35
C THR A 184 5.05 15.40 0.21
N VAL A 185 4.07 14.95 -0.58
CA VAL A 185 3.34 13.71 -0.35
C VAL A 185 3.72 12.73 -1.44
N TRP A 186 4.31 11.61 -1.04
CA TRP A 186 4.74 10.54 -1.93
C TRP A 186 3.59 9.59 -2.22
N THR A 187 3.36 9.25 -3.49
CA THR A 187 2.29 8.32 -3.88
C THR A 187 2.66 6.87 -3.58
N SER A 188 1.64 6.08 -3.20
CA SER A 188 1.80 4.65 -2.97
C SER A 188 0.52 3.86 -3.21
N HIS A 189 0.66 2.60 -3.60
CA HIS A 189 -0.46 1.65 -3.72
C HIS A 189 -0.01 0.20 -3.53
N GLU A 190 -0.98 -0.72 -3.33
CA GLU A 190 -0.74 -2.15 -3.40
C GLU A 190 -0.50 -2.55 -4.86
N ALA A 191 0.69 -3.10 -5.15
CA ALA A 191 1.01 -3.62 -6.48
C ALA A 191 0.28 -4.95 -6.72
N LEU A 192 -1.05 -4.87 -6.87
CA LEU A 192 -1.93 -6.03 -6.88
C LEU A 192 -2.10 -6.62 -8.29
N VAL A 193 -2.36 -5.77 -9.28
CA VAL A 193 -2.69 -6.18 -10.65
C VAL A 193 -1.43 -6.06 -11.52
N LEU A 194 -0.80 -7.18 -11.82
CA LEU A 194 0.47 -7.20 -12.54
C LEU A 194 0.37 -6.66 -13.96
N ASP A 195 -0.79 -6.81 -14.60
CA ASP A 195 -1.06 -6.20 -15.90
C ASP A 195 -1.04 -4.66 -15.88
N TYR A 196 -1.24 -4.05 -14.70
CA TYR A 196 -1.05 -2.62 -14.52
C TYR A 196 0.42 -2.26 -14.25
N GLU A 197 1.12 -3.09 -13.48
CA GLU A 197 2.48 -2.76 -13.01
C GLU A 197 3.55 -3.07 -14.06
N LEU A 198 3.56 -4.28 -14.63
CA LEU A 198 4.66 -4.75 -15.49
C LEU A 198 4.92 -3.87 -16.72
N PRO A 199 3.89 -3.36 -17.43
CA PRO A 199 4.14 -2.45 -18.57
C PRO A 199 4.79 -1.13 -18.17
N GLN A 200 4.73 -0.75 -16.88
CA GLN A 200 5.27 0.51 -16.36
C GLN A 200 6.70 0.39 -15.78
N LEU A 201 7.35 -0.77 -15.95
CA LEU A 201 8.77 -0.92 -15.64
C LEU A 201 9.61 -0.12 -16.66
N ARG A 202 10.60 0.60 -16.16
CA ARG A 202 11.57 1.38 -16.98
C ARG A 202 12.98 1.16 -16.45
N LEU A 203 13.98 1.47 -17.28
CA LEU A 203 15.35 1.61 -16.80
C LEU A 203 15.59 3.00 -16.25
N THR A 204 16.40 3.04 -15.22
CA THR A 204 17.01 4.28 -14.72
C THR A 204 18.19 4.70 -15.62
N SER A 205 18.77 5.86 -15.32
CA SER A 205 20.01 6.34 -15.92
C SER A 205 21.22 5.43 -15.65
N HIS A 206 21.10 4.49 -14.71
CA HIS A 206 22.13 3.53 -14.30
C HIS A 206 21.79 2.07 -14.68
N ASP A 207 20.86 1.87 -15.64
CA ASP A 207 20.41 0.56 -16.11
C ASP A 207 19.74 -0.32 -15.03
N GLU A 208 19.30 0.29 -13.90
CA GLU A 208 18.52 -0.41 -12.88
C GLU A 208 17.02 -0.38 -13.23
N VAL A 209 16.27 -1.36 -12.77
CA VAL A 209 14.83 -1.43 -13.03
C VAL A 209 14.05 -0.58 -12.02
N MET A 210 13.22 0.31 -12.52
CA MET A 210 12.32 1.16 -11.73
C MET A 210 10.87 0.92 -12.14
N LEU A 211 9.96 0.88 -11.17
CA LEU A 211 8.52 0.92 -11.40
C LEU A 211 8.04 2.37 -11.39
N THR A 212 7.37 2.80 -12.46
CA THR A 212 6.98 4.20 -12.61
C THR A 212 5.52 4.49 -12.25
N SER A 213 4.77 3.50 -11.76
CA SER A 213 3.36 3.64 -11.37
C SER A 213 3.16 4.44 -10.07
N ALA A 214 4.13 4.41 -9.15
CA ALA A 214 4.14 5.18 -7.91
C ALA A 214 5.56 5.30 -7.34
N HIS A 215 5.76 6.21 -6.36
CA HIS A 215 7.06 6.36 -5.69
C HIS A 215 7.44 5.14 -4.87
N THR A 216 6.47 4.50 -4.21
CA THR A 216 6.63 3.25 -3.47
C THR A 216 5.40 2.37 -3.64
N ILE A 217 5.59 1.07 -3.54
CA ILE A 217 4.49 0.09 -3.59
C ILE A 217 4.53 -0.78 -2.34
N TRP A 218 3.46 -1.52 -2.08
CA TRP A 218 3.52 -2.62 -1.14
C TRP A 218 2.93 -3.92 -1.69
N ILE A 219 3.37 -5.03 -1.11
CA ILE A 219 2.83 -6.36 -1.35
C ILE A 219 1.87 -6.69 -0.21
N GLY A 220 0.64 -7.10 -0.54
CA GLY A 220 -0.36 -7.52 0.41
C GLY A 220 -0.06 -8.89 1.04
N ALA A 221 -0.70 -9.19 2.18
CA ALA A 221 -0.55 -10.50 2.82
C ALA A 221 -1.12 -11.68 2.01
N ARG A 222 -1.90 -11.40 0.93
CA ARG A 222 -2.42 -12.42 0.01
C ARG A 222 -1.54 -12.63 -1.23
N THR A 223 -0.48 -11.83 -1.37
CA THR A 223 0.39 -11.80 -2.55
C THR A 223 1.87 -11.87 -2.21
N ASN A 224 2.22 -12.17 -0.95
CA ASN A 224 3.60 -12.23 -0.46
C ASN A 224 4.22 -13.64 -0.48
N GLN A 225 3.73 -14.54 -1.33
CA GLN A 225 4.34 -15.86 -1.52
C GLN A 225 5.73 -15.70 -2.14
N LEU A 226 6.74 -16.35 -1.54
CA LEU A 226 8.15 -16.17 -1.85
C LEU A 226 8.49 -16.33 -3.34
N ASP A 227 7.93 -17.36 -3.98
CA ASP A 227 8.24 -17.72 -5.37
C ASP A 227 7.21 -17.20 -6.37
N HIS A 228 6.35 -16.26 -5.96
CA HIS A 228 5.32 -15.69 -6.81
C HIS A 228 5.74 -14.35 -7.43
N ALA A 229 5.00 -13.96 -8.44
CA ALA A 229 5.28 -12.80 -9.29
C ALA A 229 5.35 -11.46 -8.54
N HIS A 230 4.53 -11.24 -7.51
CA HIS A 230 4.55 -9.98 -6.76
C HIS A 230 5.84 -9.78 -5.97
N VAL A 231 6.34 -10.82 -5.31
CA VAL A 231 7.63 -10.78 -4.62
C VAL A 231 8.77 -10.65 -5.62
N ALA A 232 8.69 -11.37 -6.74
CA ALA A 232 9.66 -11.27 -7.80
C ALA A 232 9.72 -9.88 -8.47
N LEU A 233 8.59 -9.20 -8.65
CA LEU A 233 8.54 -7.80 -9.10
C LEU A 233 9.23 -6.88 -8.09
N ALA A 234 8.81 -6.92 -6.83
CA ALA A 234 9.29 -6.04 -5.79
C ALA A 234 10.78 -6.19 -5.49
N SER A 235 11.33 -7.41 -5.67
CA SER A 235 12.76 -7.67 -5.47
C SER A 235 13.66 -7.08 -6.58
N ARG A 236 13.08 -6.73 -7.74
CA ARG A 236 13.84 -6.27 -8.92
C ARG A 236 13.86 -4.78 -9.12
N ILE A 237 12.96 -4.04 -8.47
CA ILE A 237 12.83 -2.59 -8.67
C ILE A 237 13.65 -1.81 -7.65
N ILE A 238 14.12 -0.63 -8.00
CA ILE A 238 14.85 0.27 -7.08
C ILE A 238 13.92 0.98 -6.09
N ASN A 239 12.61 1.08 -6.41
CA ASN A 239 11.65 1.75 -5.52
C ASN A 239 11.71 1.17 -4.10
N PRO A 240 11.48 1.96 -3.06
CA PRO A 240 11.16 1.42 -1.75
C PRO A 240 9.94 0.50 -1.82
N VAL A 241 9.93 -0.56 -1.03
CA VAL A 241 8.86 -1.57 -1.05
C VAL A 241 8.33 -1.83 0.34
N GLY A 242 7.02 -1.82 0.49
CA GLY A 242 6.34 -2.35 1.66
C GLY A 242 6.01 -3.84 1.50
N CYS A 243 6.04 -4.61 2.59
CA CYS A 243 5.51 -5.97 2.62
C CYS A 243 4.63 -6.15 3.85
N LYS A 244 3.38 -6.56 3.64
CA LYS A 244 2.45 -6.83 4.75
C LYS A 244 2.85 -8.10 5.48
N VAL A 245 2.99 -8.00 6.81
CA VAL A 245 3.32 -9.09 7.72
C VAL A 245 2.09 -9.38 8.58
N SER A 246 1.61 -10.61 8.57
CA SER A 246 0.46 -11.05 9.37
C SER A 246 0.89 -12.06 10.44
N ALA A 247 0.06 -12.25 11.46
CA ALA A 247 0.34 -13.20 12.55
C ALA A 247 0.49 -14.66 12.09
N GLY A 248 0.07 -14.99 10.86
CA GLY A 248 0.18 -16.34 10.31
C GLY A 248 1.56 -16.71 9.76
N ILE A 249 2.42 -15.73 9.49
CA ILE A 249 3.76 -16.01 8.94
C ILE A 249 4.70 -16.55 10.03
N SER A 250 5.55 -17.50 9.68
CA SER A 250 6.63 -17.97 10.56
C SER A 250 7.86 -17.07 10.49
N PRO A 251 8.74 -17.07 11.50
CA PRO A 251 10.00 -16.33 11.46
C PRO A 251 10.89 -16.69 10.27
N SER A 252 10.96 -17.96 9.89
CA SER A 252 11.77 -18.42 8.74
C SER A 252 11.19 -17.96 7.40
N GLU A 253 9.87 -18.01 7.22
CA GLU A 253 9.22 -17.48 6.02
C GLU A 253 9.42 -15.97 5.88
N LEU A 254 9.29 -15.23 7.00
CA LEU A 254 9.53 -13.79 6.98
C LEU A 254 10.98 -13.46 6.62
N LEU A 255 11.94 -14.20 7.19
CA LEU A 255 13.36 -14.01 6.88
C LEU A 255 13.63 -14.23 5.40
N SER A 256 13.13 -15.32 4.82
CA SER A 256 13.26 -15.60 3.38
C SER A 256 12.67 -14.48 2.51
N LEU A 257 11.54 -13.90 2.91
CA LEU A 257 10.95 -12.75 2.23
C LEU A 257 11.84 -11.49 2.33
N VAL A 258 12.39 -11.23 3.50
CA VAL A 258 13.29 -10.07 3.73
C VAL A 258 14.54 -10.20 2.89
N GLU A 259 15.17 -11.38 2.87
CA GLU A 259 16.35 -11.67 2.05
C GLU A 259 16.06 -11.52 0.56
N LYS A 260 14.89 -11.98 0.11
CA LYS A 260 14.46 -11.85 -1.29
C LYS A 260 14.19 -10.40 -1.70
N LEU A 261 13.51 -9.63 -0.83
CA LEU A 261 13.10 -8.25 -1.12
C LEU A 261 14.22 -7.23 -0.94
N ASN A 262 15.21 -7.53 -0.11
CA ASN A 262 16.35 -6.64 0.15
C ASN A 262 17.65 -7.43 0.35
N PRO A 263 18.15 -8.15 -0.69
CA PRO A 263 19.31 -9.02 -0.59
C PRO A 263 20.61 -8.25 -0.25
N HIS A 264 20.66 -6.98 -0.63
CA HIS A 264 21.83 -6.12 -0.38
C HIS A 264 21.74 -5.36 0.95
N ARG A 265 20.72 -5.62 1.76
CA ARG A 265 20.50 -4.96 3.07
C ARG A 265 20.53 -3.44 2.99
N GLU A 266 19.98 -2.89 1.90
CA GLU A 266 19.94 -1.46 1.65
C GLU A 266 19.03 -0.75 2.66
N SER A 267 19.60 0.23 3.37
CA SER A 267 18.83 1.04 4.33
C SER A 267 17.73 1.84 3.62
N GLY A 268 16.52 1.83 4.17
CA GLY A 268 15.37 2.53 3.61
C GLY A 268 14.67 1.84 2.44
N LYS A 269 15.16 0.66 1.98
CA LYS A 269 14.59 -0.08 0.86
C LYS A 269 13.31 -0.83 1.22
N LEU A 270 13.26 -1.46 2.39
CA LEU A 270 12.19 -2.36 2.79
C LEU A 270 11.44 -1.84 4.02
N MET A 271 10.12 -1.76 3.90
CA MET A 271 9.18 -1.50 4.99
C MET A 271 8.40 -2.79 5.30
N LEU A 272 8.47 -3.29 6.51
CA LEU A 272 7.65 -4.41 7.00
C LEU A 272 6.43 -3.85 7.72
N ILE A 273 5.25 -4.06 7.13
CA ILE A 273 3.98 -3.47 7.60
C ILE A 273 3.23 -4.54 8.40
N ALA A 274 3.40 -4.52 9.72
CA ALA A 274 2.81 -5.47 10.65
C ALA A 274 1.31 -5.22 10.83
N ARG A 275 0.49 -6.23 10.50
CA ARG A 275 -0.96 -6.25 10.68
C ARG A 275 -1.36 -7.46 11.54
N MET A 276 -1.20 -7.33 12.82
CA MET A 276 -1.19 -8.49 13.73
C MET A 276 -2.56 -8.77 14.37
N GLY A 277 -3.36 -7.73 14.64
CA GLY A 277 -4.62 -7.88 15.39
C GLY A 277 -4.39 -8.59 16.72
N SER A 278 -5.24 -9.56 17.04
CA SER A 278 -5.12 -10.39 18.24
C SER A 278 -3.83 -11.23 18.31
N GLY A 279 -3.11 -11.36 17.20
CA GLY A 279 -1.85 -12.15 17.13
C GLY A 279 -0.59 -11.32 17.38
N ILE A 280 -0.68 -10.12 17.95
CA ILE A 280 0.46 -9.20 18.19
C ILE A 280 1.56 -9.85 19.05
N ASP A 281 1.25 -10.82 19.89
CA ASP A 281 2.22 -11.55 20.72
C ASP A 281 3.22 -12.40 19.91
N ARG A 282 2.97 -12.60 18.61
CA ARG A 282 3.91 -13.29 17.71
C ARG A 282 4.96 -12.35 17.11
N LEU A 283 4.72 -11.04 17.15
CA LEU A 283 5.60 -10.04 16.54
C LEU A 283 7.03 -10.03 17.12
N PRO A 284 7.27 -10.22 18.44
CA PRO A 284 8.62 -10.27 18.98
C PRO A 284 9.51 -11.29 18.28
N ALA A 285 9.02 -12.53 18.09
CA ALA A 285 9.78 -13.59 17.43
C ALA A 285 10.11 -13.27 15.96
N LEU A 286 9.20 -12.55 15.26
CA LEU A 286 9.39 -12.11 13.89
C LEU A 286 10.47 -11.02 13.82
N MET A 287 10.42 -10.02 14.70
CA MET A 287 11.40 -8.93 14.76
C MET A 287 12.79 -9.46 15.12
N GLU A 288 12.86 -10.36 16.10
CA GLU A 288 14.11 -10.97 16.55
C GLU A 288 14.77 -11.81 15.45
N ALA A 289 14.00 -12.61 14.69
CA ALA A 289 14.55 -13.41 13.60
C ALA A 289 15.21 -12.51 12.53
N VAL A 290 14.52 -11.43 12.14
CA VAL A 290 15.03 -10.48 11.15
C VAL A 290 16.27 -9.74 11.66
N ARG A 291 16.27 -9.32 12.94
CA ARG A 291 17.38 -8.61 13.57
C ARG A 291 18.63 -9.49 13.71
N ARG A 292 18.48 -10.75 14.12
CA ARG A 292 19.59 -11.69 14.30
C ARG A 292 20.40 -11.90 13.04
N GLU A 293 19.71 -11.90 11.90
CA GLU A 293 20.37 -12.02 10.59
C GLU A 293 20.91 -10.67 10.06
N GLY A 294 20.88 -9.62 10.89
CA GLY A 294 21.48 -8.31 10.57
C GLY A 294 20.67 -7.46 9.58
N HIS A 295 19.41 -7.80 9.33
CA HIS A 295 18.52 -6.97 8.53
C HIS A 295 17.92 -5.83 9.37
N GLN A 296 17.80 -4.65 8.78
CA GLN A 296 17.24 -3.44 9.41
C GLN A 296 16.12 -2.84 8.56
N PRO A 297 15.00 -3.55 8.36
CA PRO A 297 13.84 -2.98 7.66
C PRO A 297 13.19 -1.91 8.53
N ILE A 298 12.41 -1.04 7.88
CA ILE A 298 11.53 -0.10 8.57
C ILE A 298 10.29 -0.86 9.02
N TRP A 299 10.10 -1.06 10.32
CA TRP A 299 8.91 -1.66 10.86
C TRP A 299 7.79 -0.63 10.98
N MET A 300 6.64 -0.92 10.39
CA MET A 300 5.44 -0.08 10.45
C MET A 300 4.28 -0.84 11.09
N SER A 301 3.46 -0.14 11.89
CA SER A 301 2.20 -0.68 12.38
C SER A 301 1.09 -0.48 11.35
N ASP A 302 0.33 -1.53 11.05
CA ASP A 302 -0.98 -1.47 10.41
C ASP A 302 -2.04 -1.97 11.40
N PRO A 303 -2.50 -1.15 12.31
CA PRO A 303 -3.40 -1.58 13.38
C PRO A 303 -4.86 -1.70 12.89
N MET A 304 -5.09 -1.60 11.58
CA MET A 304 -6.43 -1.59 11.01
C MET A 304 -6.84 -2.95 10.44
N HIS A 305 -6.01 -3.54 9.56
CA HIS A 305 -6.42 -4.72 8.81
C HIS A 305 -6.55 -6.00 9.66
N GLY A 306 -5.89 -6.07 10.82
CA GLY A 306 -6.06 -7.13 11.81
C GLY A 306 -7.31 -6.98 12.68
N ASN A 307 -7.92 -5.79 12.73
CA ASN A 307 -9.01 -5.42 13.64
C ASN A 307 -10.35 -5.15 12.93
N THR A 308 -10.52 -5.62 11.68
CA THR A 308 -11.81 -5.51 10.99
C THR A 308 -12.78 -6.55 11.55
N THR A 309 -13.95 -6.09 12.01
CA THR A 309 -15.02 -6.91 12.56
C THR A 309 -16.38 -6.49 11.99
N THR A 310 -17.47 -7.11 12.47
CA THR A 310 -18.83 -6.77 12.11
C THR A 310 -19.51 -6.13 13.31
N ALA A 311 -20.10 -4.96 13.14
CA ALA A 311 -20.88 -4.25 14.16
C ALA A 311 -22.27 -4.87 14.34
N ALA A 312 -23.00 -4.42 15.38
CA ALA A 312 -24.35 -4.89 15.68
C ALA A 312 -25.36 -4.66 14.54
N ASP A 313 -25.14 -3.66 13.68
CA ASP A 313 -25.95 -3.36 12.51
C ASP A 313 -25.62 -4.24 11.27
N GLY A 314 -24.72 -5.23 11.42
CA GLY A 314 -24.29 -6.16 10.37
C GLY A 314 -23.25 -5.58 9.39
N ARG A 315 -22.88 -4.30 9.52
CA ARG A 315 -21.84 -3.69 8.67
C ARG A 315 -20.45 -3.93 9.25
N LYS A 316 -19.46 -3.97 8.38
CA LYS A 316 -18.06 -3.98 8.82
C LYS A 316 -17.74 -2.74 9.64
N THR A 317 -16.86 -2.89 10.63
CA THR A 317 -16.33 -1.78 11.40
C THR A 317 -14.92 -2.11 11.89
N ARG A 318 -14.27 -1.12 12.48
CA ARG A 318 -13.06 -1.22 13.29
C ARG A 318 -13.27 -0.39 14.53
N TYR A 319 -12.85 -0.91 15.68
CA TYR A 319 -12.94 -0.15 16.92
C TYR A 319 -11.67 0.66 17.14
N ILE A 320 -11.82 1.97 17.38
CA ILE A 320 -10.70 2.88 17.63
C ILE A 320 -9.89 2.42 18.86
N GLU A 321 -10.57 1.92 19.88
CA GLU A 321 -9.94 1.29 21.03
C GLU A 321 -8.97 0.17 20.63
N SER A 322 -9.40 -0.76 19.76
CA SER A 322 -8.57 -1.89 19.30
C SER A 322 -7.41 -1.43 18.43
N ILE A 323 -7.65 -0.42 17.57
CA ILE A 323 -6.61 0.17 16.72
C ILE A 323 -5.53 0.83 17.59
N THR A 324 -5.95 1.60 18.58
CA THR A 324 -5.05 2.30 19.52
C THR A 324 -4.25 1.31 20.37
N GLU A 325 -4.88 0.25 20.84
CA GLU A 325 -4.22 -0.78 21.63
C GLU A 325 -3.15 -1.53 20.80
N GLU A 326 -3.47 -1.95 19.56
CA GLU A 326 -2.46 -2.59 18.69
C GLU A 326 -1.30 -1.64 18.38
N LEU A 327 -1.58 -0.34 18.17
CA LEU A 327 -0.53 0.66 17.93
C LEU A 327 0.41 0.81 19.13
N ARG A 328 -0.10 0.85 20.36
CA ARG A 328 0.71 0.90 21.59
C ARG A 328 1.54 -0.36 21.76
N ARG A 329 0.90 -1.53 21.66
CA ARG A 329 1.57 -2.83 21.78
C ARG A 329 2.66 -3.04 20.72
N PHE A 330 2.43 -2.58 19.49
CA PHE A 330 3.46 -2.61 18.44
C PHE A 330 4.72 -1.84 18.87
N GLN A 331 4.56 -0.67 19.46
CA GLN A 331 5.69 0.16 19.92
C GLN A 331 6.43 -0.48 21.10
N ASP A 332 5.67 -1.08 22.04
CA ASP A 332 6.25 -1.79 23.18
C ASP A 332 7.05 -3.01 22.72
N VAL A 333 6.50 -3.80 21.79
CA VAL A 333 7.18 -4.95 21.19
C VAL A 333 8.43 -4.52 20.45
N ALA A 334 8.37 -3.46 19.63
CA ALA A 334 9.53 -2.96 18.91
C ALA A 334 10.67 -2.57 19.87
N ARG A 335 10.32 -1.88 20.95
CA ARG A 335 11.26 -1.49 22.01
C ARG A 335 11.86 -2.70 22.73
N ALA A 336 11.03 -3.66 23.10
CA ALA A 336 11.47 -4.87 23.80
C ALA A 336 12.34 -5.78 22.92
N SER A 337 12.12 -5.77 21.60
CA SER A 337 12.87 -6.57 20.62
C SER A 337 14.10 -5.85 20.07
N ASP A 338 14.53 -4.74 20.66
CA ASP A 338 15.63 -3.89 20.16
C ASP A 338 15.46 -3.52 18.67
N SER A 339 14.23 -3.42 18.23
CA SER A 339 13.83 -2.99 16.89
C SER A 339 13.26 -1.56 16.94
N ARG A 340 13.17 -0.91 15.77
CA ARG A 340 12.64 0.46 15.71
C ARG A 340 11.21 0.48 15.15
N ALA A 341 10.30 1.12 15.88
CA ALA A 341 9.01 1.51 15.36
C ALA A 341 9.23 2.66 14.36
N GLY A 342 9.11 2.38 13.07
CA GLY A 342 9.45 3.30 11.99
C GLY A 342 8.26 4.06 11.41
N GLY A 343 7.02 3.67 11.73
CA GLY A 343 5.85 4.40 11.22
C GLY A 343 4.53 3.69 11.35
N VAL A 344 3.50 4.31 10.77
CA VAL A 344 2.11 3.86 10.82
C VAL A 344 1.51 3.81 9.42
N HIS A 345 0.68 2.79 9.15
CA HIS A 345 -0.08 2.59 7.92
C HIS A 345 -1.58 2.57 8.23
N LEU A 346 -2.34 3.56 7.74
CA LEU A 346 -3.76 3.76 8.03
C LEU A 346 -4.63 3.81 6.77
N GLU A 347 -5.87 3.32 6.88
CA GLU A 347 -6.94 3.57 5.92
C GLU A 347 -7.79 4.74 6.43
N THR A 348 -7.79 5.86 5.70
CA THR A 348 -8.43 7.10 6.12
C THR A 348 -9.26 7.70 5.00
N THR A 349 -10.19 8.58 5.33
CA THR A 349 -10.97 9.35 4.37
C THR A 349 -11.12 10.80 4.84
N ILE A 350 -11.26 11.72 3.86
CA ILE A 350 -11.61 13.12 4.12
C ILE A 350 -13.11 13.33 4.34
N ASP A 351 -13.92 12.30 4.09
CA ASP A 351 -15.35 12.36 4.27
C ASP A 351 -15.73 12.26 5.75
N ASP A 352 -16.80 12.92 6.13
CA ASP A 352 -17.40 12.77 7.46
C ASP A 352 -18.27 11.51 7.46
N VAL A 353 -17.68 10.40 7.91
CA VAL A 353 -18.31 9.07 7.92
C VAL A 353 -18.25 8.45 9.32
N ARG A 354 -19.12 7.47 9.55
CA ARG A 354 -19.11 6.67 10.79
C ARG A 354 -18.86 5.18 10.46
N GLU A 355 -17.76 4.91 9.78
CA GLU A 355 -17.33 3.56 9.40
C GLU A 355 -16.62 2.84 10.54
N CYS A 356 -15.72 3.54 11.24
CA CYS A 356 -15.12 3.08 12.50
C CYS A 356 -15.91 3.61 13.69
N LEU A 357 -15.99 2.80 14.74
CA LEU A 357 -16.70 3.09 15.99
C LEU A 357 -15.69 3.21 17.14
N ALA A 358 -16.06 3.92 18.21
CA ALA A 358 -15.16 4.11 19.35
C ALA A 358 -14.79 2.76 19.99
N ASN A 359 -15.79 1.93 20.30
CA ASN A 359 -15.64 0.61 20.91
C ASN A 359 -16.87 -0.28 20.58
N LYS A 360 -16.91 -1.50 21.13
CA LYS A 360 -17.99 -2.47 20.88
C LYS A 360 -19.37 -2.05 21.44
N HIS A 361 -19.42 -1.08 22.33
CA HIS A 361 -20.66 -0.55 22.93
C HIS A 361 -21.16 0.69 22.18
N ASP A 362 -20.33 1.28 21.32
CA ASP A 362 -20.73 2.39 20.46
C ASP A 362 -21.62 1.87 19.32
N LEU A 363 -22.79 2.47 19.18
CA LEU A 363 -23.78 2.09 18.20
C LEU A 363 -23.80 3.09 17.05
N ARG A 364 -23.80 2.59 15.82
CA ARG A 364 -23.97 3.44 14.65
C ARG A 364 -25.44 3.85 14.54
N ASP A 365 -25.68 5.16 14.46
CA ASP A 365 -26.98 5.68 14.04
C ASP A 365 -27.27 5.17 12.62
N GLY A 366 -28.50 4.70 12.39
CA GLY A 366 -28.91 4.16 11.08
C GLY A 366 -28.78 5.15 9.92
N HIS A 367 -28.75 6.45 10.21
CA HIS A 367 -28.56 7.54 9.25
C HIS A 367 -27.10 7.99 9.10
N ALA A 368 -26.19 7.47 9.93
CA ALA A 368 -24.78 7.86 9.86
C ALA A 368 -24.15 7.46 8.51
N PRO A 369 -23.39 8.35 7.88
CA PRO A 369 -22.75 8.07 6.58
C PRO A 369 -21.81 6.86 6.66
N TYR A 370 -21.98 5.94 5.71
CA TYR A 370 -21.14 4.75 5.55
C TYR A 370 -20.92 4.54 4.05
N THR A 371 -19.83 5.06 3.52
CA THR A 371 -19.59 5.20 2.09
C THR A 371 -18.52 4.25 1.55
N THR A 372 -17.80 3.54 2.44
CA THR A 372 -16.76 2.60 1.97
C THR A 372 -17.34 1.50 1.11
N LEU A 373 -16.64 1.21 0.01
CA LEU A 373 -16.96 0.11 -0.88
C LEU A 373 -16.28 -1.21 -0.47
N CYS A 374 -15.36 -1.16 0.50
CA CYS A 374 -14.55 -2.31 0.89
C CYS A 374 -14.42 -2.45 2.41
N ASP A 375 -13.45 -1.76 3.01
CA ASP A 375 -13.16 -1.86 4.44
C ASP A 375 -13.32 -0.48 5.13
N PRO A 376 -13.73 -0.44 6.40
CA PRO A 376 -13.96 0.79 7.15
C PRO A 376 -12.72 1.68 7.22
N ARG A 377 -12.92 2.99 7.08
CA ARG A 377 -11.87 4.02 7.13
C ARG A 377 -12.04 4.88 8.38
N LEU A 378 -10.94 5.38 8.91
CA LEU A 378 -10.94 6.43 9.92
C LEU A 378 -11.23 7.78 9.24
N THR A 379 -11.98 8.65 9.89
CA THR A 379 -11.96 10.08 9.58
C THR A 379 -10.62 10.69 9.95
N VAL A 380 -10.31 11.87 9.45
CA VAL A 380 -9.07 12.60 9.82
C VAL A 380 -8.98 12.81 11.33
N ALA A 381 -10.09 13.18 11.97
CA ALA A 381 -10.12 13.38 13.42
C ALA A 381 -9.84 12.09 14.21
N GLN A 382 -10.45 10.98 13.81
CA GLN A 382 -10.18 9.68 14.43
C GLN A 382 -8.72 9.22 14.21
N ALA A 383 -8.17 9.46 13.03
CA ALA A 383 -6.77 9.14 12.75
C ALA A 383 -5.80 9.99 13.58
N ILE A 384 -6.08 11.28 13.78
CA ILE A 384 -5.31 12.16 14.66
C ILE A 384 -5.36 11.67 16.12
N GLU A 385 -6.54 11.25 16.61
CA GLU A 385 -6.70 10.65 17.94
C GLU A 385 -5.80 9.41 18.09
N VAL A 386 -5.87 8.46 17.15
CA VAL A 386 -5.03 7.26 17.14
C VAL A 386 -3.54 7.60 17.11
N LEU A 387 -3.13 8.55 16.26
CA LEU A 387 -1.73 8.96 16.11
C LEU A 387 -1.19 9.69 17.34
N GLY A 388 -2.05 10.32 18.13
CA GLY A 388 -1.69 10.92 19.43
C GLY A 388 -1.18 9.91 20.46
N HIS A 389 -1.41 8.62 20.22
CA HIS A 389 -0.86 7.52 21.05
C HIS A 389 0.48 6.99 20.57
N TRP A 390 1.08 7.59 19.53
CA TRP A 390 2.44 7.28 19.11
C TRP A 390 3.44 7.81 20.14
N GLN A 391 4.21 6.92 20.73
CA GLN A 391 5.24 7.27 21.71
C GLN A 391 6.60 6.79 21.17
N ILE A 392 7.49 7.70 20.91
CA ILE A 392 8.87 7.32 20.66
C ILE A 392 9.60 7.30 22.00
N GLY A 393 9.89 6.10 22.47
CA GLY A 393 10.77 5.97 23.62
C GLY A 393 12.12 6.57 23.27
N ASP A 394 12.57 7.54 24.03
CA ASP A 394 13.95 7.98 24.00
C ASP A 394 14.82 6.76 24.34
N ARG A 395 15.71 6.39 23.42
CA ARG A 395 16.89 5.63 23.81
C ARG A 395 17.82 6.67 24.42
N SER A 396 17.86 6.67 25.76
CA SER A 396 18.93 7.35 26.51
C SER A 396 20.30 6.81 26.12
#